data_384afcd3703414f3ded559ce5aaf3b85
#
_entry.id   384afcd3703414f3ded559ce5aaf3b85
#
_cell.length_a   1.000
_cell.length_b   1.000
_cell.length_c   1.000
_cell.angle_alpha   90.00
_cell.angle_beta   90.00
_cell.angle_gamma   90.00
#
_symmetry.space_group_name_H-M   'P 1'
#
loop_
_entity.id
_entity.type
_entity.pdbx_description
1 polymer ?
#
loop_
_entity_poly.entity_id
_entity_poly.type
_entity_poly.pdbx_seq_one_letter_code
_entity_poly.pdbx_strand_id
1 'polypeptide(L)'
;PDKFNNKTNGITHRRWLLYSNPQLRKMLDELIGEGYEYDLNEIEKLMEYVDDPAIQNQFLEIKHQRKEILAKLVKDRCGVEIDPNSIFDVQAKRLHAYKRQLLNALHIIYLYQRMKEDPSFTITPTTFIFAAKAAPAYYFAKKVIKLINSLGDVINNDPAVNSMLKVVFIPNYSVSIAEVLMNAADVSEQISTAGKEASGTGNMKFALNGAMTVGTLDGANVEIRERVGAENFFLFGMTVDEVDALYAEGYDPKKYYEADPRLKAAIDMVADGTFSNGDKTVYEDLVHDWLTKDWFMTLADFGAYTAIQSEIEALYAQPLEWNRKALINVANSGYFSSDRSMEDYLERIWMTGPLK
;
A
#
# COMPACT_ATOMS: atom_id res chain seq x y z
N PRO A 1 21.43 0.05 -26.64
CA PRO A 1 20.57 0.90 -25.80
C PRO A 1 19.23 1.13 -26.48
N ASP A 2 19.19 1.51 -27.75
CA ASP A 2 17.97 1.93 -28.49
C ASP A 2 16.96 0.80 -28.76
N LYS A 3 17.32 -0.44 -28.50
CA LYS A 3 16.47 -1.62 -28.70
C LYS A 3 15.49 -1.87 -27.53
N PHE A 4 15.81 -1.36 -26.35
CA PHE A 4 14.97 -1.49 -25.15
C PHE A 4 14.19 -0.23 -24.92
N ASN A 5 12.90 -0.38 -24.64
CA ASN A 5 12.00 0.72 -24.41
C ASN A 5 11.04 0.39 -23.24
N ASN A 6 10.72 1.37 -22.41
CA ASN A 6 9.77 1.23 -21.31
C ASN A 6 8.53 2.05 -21.62
N LYS A 7 7.36 1.49 -21.33
CA LYS A 7 6.07 2.20 -21.31
C LYS A 7 5.39 1.92 -20.00
N THR A 8 5.00 2.99 -19.32
CA THR A 8 4.21 2.89 -18.10
C THR A 8 2.92 2.14 -18.36
N ASN A 9 2.63 1.14 -17.53
CA ASN A 9 1.38 0.39 -17.61
C ASN A 9 0.15 1.29 -17.52
N GLY A 10 -1.00 0.74 -17.86
CA GLY A 10 -2.31 1.33 -17.62
C GLY A 10 -3.29 0.30 -17.10
N ILE A 11 -4.42 0.78 -16.62
CA ILE A 11 -5.51 -0.04 -16.10
C ILE A 11 -6.81 0.29 -16.83
N THR A 12 -7.72 -0.66 -16.96
CA THR A 12 -9.06 -0.39 -17.46
C THR A 12 -9.94 0.17 -16.36
N HIS A 13 -10.29 1.45 -16.44
CA HIS A 13 -11.22 2.10 -15.51
C HIS A 13 -12.63 1.49 -15.57
N ARG A 14 -13.01 0.89 -16.71
CA ARG A 14 -14.27 0.18 -16.89
C ARG A 14 -14.46 -0.91 -15.83
N ARG A 15 -13.40 -1.66 -15.48
CA ARG A 15 -13.44 -2.64 -14.39
C ARG A 15 -13.16 -1.99 -13.03
N TRP A 16 -12.08 -1.21 -12.93
CA TRP A 16 -11.51 -0.79 -11.64
C TRP A 16 -12.19 0.44 -11.02
N LEU A 17 -13.13 1.04 -11.75
CA LEU A 17 -14.00 2.11 -11.26
C LEU A 17 -15.46 1.80 -11.61
N LEU A 18 -15.84 1.81 -12.89
CA LEU A 18 -17.24 1.76 -13.30
C LEU A 18 -17.98 0.53 -12.80
N TYR A 19 -17.36 -0.64 -12.90
CA TYR A 19 -17.92 -1.92 -12.43
C TYR A 19 -17.78 -2.11 -10.94
N SER A 20 -16.54 -1.91 -10.40
CA SER A 20 -16.24 -2.30 -9.02
C SER A 20 -16.68 -1.27 -7.98
N ASN A 21 -16.85 0.01 -8.34
CA ASN A 21 -17.21 1.10 -7.42
C ASN A 21 -18.41 1.93 -7.92
N PRO A 22 -19.62 1.33 -8.02
CA PRO A 22 -20.78 2.01 -8.60
C PRO A 22 -21.22 3.25 -7.81
N GLN A 23 -20.92 3.38 -6.52
CA GLN A 23 -21.23 4.59 -5.76
C GLN A 23 -20.33 5.75 -6.15
N LEU A 24 -19.01 5.51 -6.30
CA LEU A 24 -18.08 6.54 -6.78
C LEU A 24 -18.42 6.91 -8.24
N ARG A 25 -18.71 5.93 -9.08
CA ARG A 25 -19.18 6.17 -10.44
C ARG A 25 -20.37 7.12 -10.44
N LYS A 26 -21.43 6.82 -9.67
CA LYS A 26 -22.64 7.65 -9.59
C LYS A 26 -22.32 9.09 -9.18
N MET A 27 -21.45 9.28 -8.18
CA MET A 27 -21.01 10.61 -7.77
C MET A 27 -20.30 11.35 -8.92
N LEU A 28 -19.42 10.67 -9.65
CA LEU A 28 -18.72 11.26 -10.80
C LEU A 28 -19.66 11.61 -11.93
N ASP A 29 -20.61 10.72 -12.29
CA ASP A 29 -21.62 10.96 -13.31
C ASP A 29 -22.45 12.22 -13.01
N GLU A 30 -22.81 12.41 -11.73
CA GLU A 30 -23.56 13.59 -11.25
C GLU A 30 -22.76 14.90 -11.30
N LEU A 31 -21.43 14.84 -11.03
CA LEU A 31 -20.58 16.02 -10.95
C LEU A 31 -19.97 16.43 -12.29
N ILE A 32 -19.47 15.46 -13.07
CA ILE A 32 -18.66 15.72 -14.26
C ILE A 32 -19.24 15.11 -15.55
N GLY A 33 -20.39 14.43 -15.46
CA GLY A 33 -21.01 13.71 -16.59
C GLY A 33 -20.27 12.41 -16.92
N GLU A 34 -20.76 11.68 -17.92
CA GLU A 34 -20.29 10.31 -18.26
C GLU A 34 -19.12 10.29 -19.26
N GLY A 35 -18.57 11.46 -19.65
CA GLY A 35 -17.50 11.54 -20.66
C GLY A 35 -16.23 10.75 -20.28
N TYR A 36 -15.86 10.74 -18.99
CA TYR A 36 -14.71 10.01 -18.48
C TYR A 36 -14.83 8.47 -18.64
N GLU A 37 -16.02 7.93 -18.88
CA GLU A 37 -16.20 6.50 -19.16
C GLU A 37 -15.56 6.10 -20.50
N TYR A 38 -15.47 7.04 -21.44
CA TYR A 38 -14.90 6.88 -22.78
C TYR A 38 -13.47 7.41 -22.85
N ASP A 39 -13.21 8.57 -22.27
CA ASP A 39 -11.89 9.18 -22.14
C ASP A 39 -11.60 9.48 -20.65
N LEU A 40 -10.79 8.65 -20.03
CA LEU A 40 -10.49 8.80 -18.60
C LEU A 40 -9.81 10.14 -18.24
N ASN A 41 -9.22 10.85 -19.21
CA ASN A 41 -8.65 12.17 -18.94
C ASN A 41 -9.71 13.18 -18.49
N GLU A 42 -10.97 13.00 -18.88
CA GLU A 42 -12.06 13.87 -18.43
C GLU A 42 -12.35 13.80 -16.91
N ILE A 43 -11.82 12.79 -16.20
CA ILE A 43 -11.93 12.70 -14.73
C ILE A 43 -11.25 13.89 -14.03
N GLU A 44 -10.32 14.57 -14.69
CA GLU A 44 -9.66 15.77 -14.17
C GLU A 44 -10.66 16.91 -13.86
N LYS A 45 -11.84 16.93 -14.49
CA LYS A 45 -12.92 17.88 -14.18
C LYS A 45 -13.35 17.81 -12.70
N LEU A 46 -13.11 16.68 -12.03
CA LEU A 46 -13.36 16.56 -10.59
C LEU A 46 -12.55 17.56 -9.76
N MET A 47 -11.44 18.09 -10.28
CA MET A 47 -10.64 19.13 -9.59
C MET A 47 -11.45 20.39 -9.25
N GLU A 48 -12.53 20.69 -9.99
CA GLU A 48 -13.41 21.83 -9.70
C GLU A 48 -14.19 21.66 -8.37
N TYR A 49 -14.29 20.44 -7.84
CA TYR A 49 -15.11 20.06 -6.69
C TYR A 49 -14.30 19.61 -5.47
N VAL A 50 -12.99 19.44 -5.56
CA VAL A 50 -12.17 18.85 -4.49
C VAL A 50 -12.15 19.70 -3.21
N ASP A 51 -12.38 21.01 -3.32
CA ASP A 51 -12.42 21.94 -2.21
C ASP A 51 -13.83 22.12 -1.59
N ASP A 52 -14.87 21.47 -2.16
CA ASP A 52 -16.24 21.54 -1.65
C ASP A 52 -16.41 20.54 -0.48
N PRO A 53 -16.69 21.02 0.77
CA PRO A 53 -16.90 20.15 1.92
C PRO A 53 -18.09 19.18 1.75
N ALA A 54 -19.11 19.52 0.95
CA ALA A 54 -20.24 18.62 0.72
C ALA A 54 -19.79 17.41 -0.12
N ILE A 55 -18.95 17.65 -1.12
CA ILE A 55 -18.40 16.58 -1.98
C ILE A 55 -17.39 15.74 -1.22
N GLN A 56 -16.55 16.36 -0.38
CA GLN A 56 -15.63 15.65 0.52
C GLN A 56 -16.37 14.72 1.49
N ASN A 57 -17.48 15.17 2.06
CA ASN A 57 -18.33 14.35 2.96
C ASN A 57 -19.07 13.24 2.18
N GLN A 58 -19.54 13.51 0.96
CA GLN A 58 -20.15 12.49 0.10
C GLN A 58 -19.13 11.38 -0.24
N PHE A 59 -17.89 11.76 -0.54
CA PHE A 59 -16.82 10.80 -0.80
C PHE A 59 -16.47 9.98 0.45
N LEU A 60 -16.41 10.62 1.64
CA LEU A 60 -16.22 9.94 2.92
C LEU A 60 -17.28 8.85 3.16
N GLU A 61 -18.54 9.16 2.90
CA GLU A 61 -19.65 8.21 3.03
C GLU A 61 -19.51 7.03 2.07
N ILE A 62 -19.16 7.30 0.81
CA ILE A 62 -18.88 6.25 -0.19
C ILE A 62 -17.73 5.37 0.29
N LYS A 63 -16.65 5.94 0.79
CA LYS A 63 -15.50 5.20 1.31
C LYS A 63 -15.91 4.33 2.49
N HIS A 64 -16.70 4.85 3.42
CA HIS A 64 -17.18 4.12 4.59
C HIS A 64 -18.00 2.89 4.17
N GLN A 65 -18.93 3.03 3.24
CA GLN A 65 -19.73 1.91 2.70
C GLN A 65 -18.84 0.85 2.06
N ARG A 66 -17.76 1.23 1.37
CA ARG A 66 -16.79 0.26 0.81
C ARG A 66 -16.00 -0.45 1.89
N LYS A 67 -15.67 0.23 2.97
CA LYS A 67 -14.99 -0.36 4.14
C LYS A 67 -15.89 -1.37 4.86
N GLU A 68 -17.20 -1.10 4.99
CA GLU A 68 -18.16 -2.07 5.52
C GLU A 68 -18.22 -3.37 4.68
N ILE A 69 -18.21 -3.23 3.34
CA ILE A 69 -18.18 -4.39 2.42
C ILE A 69 -16.90 -5.20 2.62
N LEU A 70 -15.75 -4.52 2.75
CA LEU A 70 -14.48 -5.20 3.00
C LEU A 70 -14.46 -5.84 4.39
N ALA A 71 -14.97 -5.16 5.42
CA ALA A 71 -15.05 -5.71 6.78
C ALA A 71 -15.88 -7.02 6.81
N LYS A 72 -17.00 -7.05 6.09
CA LYS A 72 -17.79 -8.26 5.92
C LYS A 72 -16.99 -9.38 5.22
N LEU A 73 -16.28 -9.06 4.14
CA LEU A 73 -15.45 -10.04 3.42
C LEU A 73 -14.35 -10.60 4.33
N VAL A 74 -13.70 -9.75 5.13
CA VAL A 74 -12.66 -10.16 6.10
C VAL A 74 -13.26 -11.08 7.16
N LYS A 75 -14.41 -10.73 7.72
CA LYS A 75 -15.11 -11.59 8.69
C LYS A 75 -15.44 -12.96 8.08
N ASP A 76 -16.01 -12.98 6.88
CA ASP A 76 -16.44 -14.21 6.21
C ASP A 76 -15.26 -15.12 5.83
N ARG A 77 -14.09 -14.57 5.48
CA ARG A 77 -12.94 -15.32 5.00
C ARG A 77 -11.86 -15.61 6.04
N CYS A 78 -11.68 -14.69 6.98
CA CYS A 78 -10.60 -14.74 7.96
C CYS A 78 -11.09 -14.93 9.39
N GLY A 79 -12.39 -14.80 9.64
CA GLY A 79 -12.96 -14.87 11.00
C GLY A 79 -12.62 -13.68 11.88
N VAL A 80 -12.04 -12.62 11.34
CA VAL A 80 -11.59 -11.43 12.07
C VAL A 80 -12.61 -10.30 11.89
N GLU A 81 -13.03 -9.70 13.00
CA GLU A 81 -13.83 -8.48 12.98
C GLU A 81 -12.91 -7.26 12.94
N ILE A 82 -13.13 -6.39 11.96
CA ILE A 82 -12.42 -5.12 11.80
C ILE A 82 -13.39 -3.96 11.81
N ASP A 83 -12.95 -2.81 12.33
CA ASP A 83 -13.78 -1.60 12.43
C ASP A 83 -13.67 -0.78 11.13
N PRO A 84 -14.78 -0.54 10.39
CA PRO A 84 -14.78 0.33 9.22
C PRO A 84 -14.37 1.78 9.48
N ASN A 85 -14.36 2.23 10.74
CA ASN A 85 -13.89 3.56 11.11
C ASN A 85 -12.36 3.63 11.29
N SER A 86 -11.67 2.48 11.42
CA SER A 86 -10.20 2.44 11.50
C SER A 86 -9.56 2.79 10.15
N ILE A 87 -8.32 3.26 10.14
CA ILE A 87 -7.54 3.38 8.88
C ILE A 87 -7.41 1.99 8.25
N PHE A 88 -7.79 1.85 6.98
CA PHE A 88 -7.51 0.63 6.22
C PHE A 88 -6.23 0.81 5.43
N ASP A 89 -5.12 0.35 6.02
CA ASP A 89 -3.80 0.30 5.40
C ASP A 89 -3.64 -1.01 4.63
N VAL A 90 -3.48 -0.94 3.31
CA VAL A 90 -3.59 -2.10 2.43
C VAL A 90 -2.35 -2.35 1.62
N GLN A 91 -1.77 -3.54 1.79
CA GLN A 91 -0.68 -4.05 0.94
C GLN A 91 -1.13 -5.30 0.17
N ALA A 92 -1.77 -5.08 -0.98
CA ALA A 92 -2.33 -6.13 -1.84
C ALA A 92 -1.50 -6.33 -3.12
N LYS A 93 -0.59 -7.30 -3.10
CA LYS A 93 0.33 -7.62 -4.20
C LYS A 93 0.97 -8.99 -3.99
N ARG A 94 1.62 -9.57 -5.04
CA ARG A 94 2.42 -10.79 -4.86
C ARG A 94 3.42 -10.57 -3.73
N LEU A 95 3.62 -11.61 -2.91
CA LEU A 95 4.63 -11.55 -1.88
C LEU A 95 6.00 -11.79 -2.52
N HIS A 96 6.87 -10.80 -2.38
CA HIS A 96 8.24 -10.86 -2.86
C HIS A 96 9.12 -9.97 -1.98
N ALA A 97 10.37 -10.36 -1.77
CA ALA A 97 11.28 -9.63 -0.89
C ALA A 97 11.41 -8.14 -1.28
N TYR A 98 11.54 -7.82 -2.57
CA TYR A 98 11.69 -6.44 -3.03
C TYR A 98 10.44 -5.56 -2.82
N LYS A 99 9.24 -6.16 -2.67
CA LYS A 99 7.99 -5.43 -2.38
C LYS A 99 7.83 -5.09 -0.90
N ARG A 100 8.72 -5.60 -0.10
CA ARG A 100 8.98 -5.27 1.31
C ARG A 100 7.75 -5.35 2.24
N GLN A 101 6.87 -6.35 2.06
CA GLN A 101 5.83 -6.63 3.06
C GLN A 101 6.42 -6.78 4.47
N LEU A 102 7.68 -7.15 4.52
CA LEU A 102 8.43 -7.27 5.75
C LEU A 102 8.71 -5.95 6.44
N LEU A 103 8.92 -4.85 5.68
CA LEU A 103 9.06 -3.50 6.23
C LEU A 103 7.77 -3.07 6.95
N ASN A 104 6.63 -3.31 6.34
CA ASN A 104 5.33 -3.06 6.95
C ASN A 104 5.14 -3.95 8.21
N ALA A 105 5.47 -5.24 8.14
CA ALA A 105 5.41 -6.14 9.30
C ALA A 105 6.29 -5.66 10.47
N LEU A 106 7.51 -5.18 10.21
CA LEU A 106 8.39 -4.62 11.24
C LEU A 106 7.80 -3.37 11.89
N HIS A 107 7.14 -2.50 11.12
CA HIS A 107 6.44 -1.34 11.66
C HIS A 107 5.27 -1.75 12.57
N ILE A 108 4.48 -2.74 12.16
CA ILE A 108 3.39 -3.29 12.97
C ILE A 108 3.91 -3.84 14.30
N ILE A 109 5.04 -4.58 14.28
CA ILE A 109 5.68 -5.10 15.51
C ILE A 109 6.14 -3.96 16.40
N TYR A 110 6.73 -2.91 15.82
CA TYR A 110 7.12 -1.72 16.57
C TYR A 110 5.92 -1.05 17.26
N LEU A 111 4.78 -0.88 16.55
CA LEU A 111 3.57 -0.31 17.14
C LEU A 111 3.05 -1.19 18.29
N TYR A 112 2.98 -2.50 18.07
CA TYR A 112 2.57 -3.46 19.09
C TYR A 112 3.44 -3.37 20.34
N GLN A 113 4.76 -3.36 20.17
CA GLN A 113 5.71 -3.23 21.27
C GLN A 113 5.51 -1.93 22.05
N ARG A 114 5.40 -0.80 21.34
CA ARG A 114 5.18 0.52 21.96
C ARG A 114 3.93 0.55 22.83
N MET A 115 2.82 -0.02 22.34
CA MET A 115 1.59 -0.12 23.11
C MET A 115 1.70 -1.02 24.34
N LYS A 116 2.53 -2.06 24.27
CA LYS A 116 2.78 -2.96 25.42
C LYS A 116 3.68 -2.33 26.45
N GLU A 117 4.66 -1.54 26.05
CA GLU A 117 5.61 -0.87 26.96
C GLU A 117 5.02 0.38 27.61
N ASP A 118 4.20 1.12 26.87
CA ASP A 118 3.60 2.37 27.33
C ASP A 118 2.08 2.36 27.08
N PRO A 119 1.28 2.00 28.08
CA PRO A 119 -0.19 2.00 27.97
C PRO A 119 -0.81 3.37 27.68
N SER A 120 -0.05 4.46 27.81
CA SER A 120 -0.51 5.81 27.42
C SER A 120 -0.27 6.11 25.94
N PHE A 121 0.56 5.31 25.24
CA PHE A 121 0.78 5.43 23.81
C PHE A 121 -0.45 4.92 23.06
N THR A 122 -1.03 5.80 22.27
CA THR A 122 -2.21 5.51 21.45
C THR A 122 -1.94 5.88 20.00
N ILE A 123 -2.61 5.19 19.10
CA ILE A 123 -2.64 5.50 17.68
C ILE A 123 -4.09 5.67 17.23
N THR A 124 -4.30 6.32 16.10
CA THR A 124 -5.58 6.22 15.40
C THR A 124 -5.85 4.75 15.06
N PRO A 125 -7.05 4.19 15.39
CA PRO A 125 -7.33 2.80 15.09
C PRO A 125 -6.97 2.45 13.64
N THR A 126 -6.11 1.46 13.47
CA THR A 126 -5.58 1.06 12.15
C THR A 126 -5.70 -0.45 11.96
N THR A 127 -6.20 -0.82 10.80
CA THR A 127 -6.25 -2.21 10.34
C THR A 127 -5.28 -2.38 9.16
N PHE A 128 -4.19 -3.11 9.39
CA PHE A 128 -3.25 -3.50 8.36
C PHE A 128 -3.75 -4.73 7.63
N ILE A 129 -4.00 -4.59 6.33
CA ILE A 129 -4.61 -5.63 5.50
C ILE A 129 -3.65 -6.07 4.42
N PHE A 130 -3.19 -7.31 4.54
CA PHE A 130 -2.36 -7.96 3.53
C PHE A 130 -3.20 -8.88 2.66
N ALA A 131 -2.90 -8.90 1.36
CA ALA A 131 -3.44 -9.89 0.44
C ALA A 131 -2.35 -10.26 -0.57
N ALA A 132 -1.92 -11.52 -0.56
CA ALA A 132 -0.78 -11.95 -1.36
C ALA A 132 -0.87 -13.42 -1.77
N LYS A 133 -0.01 -13.78 -2.73
CA LYS A 133 0.37 -15.14 -3.06
C LYS A 133 1.88 -15.22 -3.23
N ALA A 134 2.48 -16.33 -2.83
CA ALA A 134 3.90 -16.64 -3.06
C ALA A 134 4.05 -17.79 -4.04
N ALA A 135 5.16 -17.82 -4.78
CA ALA A 135 5.53 -18.99 -5.55
C ALA A 135 5.78 -20.20 -4.61
N PRO A 136 5.39 -21.42 -4.97
CA PRO A 136 5.47 -22.58 -4.08
C PRO A 136 6.88 -22.86 -3.51
N ALA A 137 7.92 -22.65 -4.31
CA ALA A 137 9.32 -22.85 -3.92
C ALA A 137 9.97 -21.63 -3.25
N TYR A 138 9.26 -20.51 -3.11
CA TYR A 138 9.85 -19.30 -2.53
C TYR A 138 9.72 -19.32 -0.98
N TYR A 139 10.64 -20.00 -0.33
CA TYR A 139 10.63 -20.22 1.12
C TYR A 139 10.59 -18.91 1.92
N PHE A 140 11.41 -17.93 1.57
CA PHE A 140 11.40 -16.62 2.22
C PHE A 140 10.00 -16.00 2.22
N ALA A 141 9.35 -15.95 1.05
CA ALA A 141 8.01 -15.39 0.93
C ALA A 141 6.99 -16.13 1.81
N LYS A 142 7.08 -17.46 1.89
CA LYS A 142 6.20 -18.26 2.75
C LYS A 142 6.46 -17.99 4.23
N LYS A 143 7.72 -17.75 4.64
CA LYS A 143 8.04 -17.34 6.01
C LYS A 143 7.46 -15.98 6.36
N VAL A 144 7.51 -15.02 5.43
CA VAL A 144 6.89 -13.70 5.63
C VAL A 144 5.36 -13.82 5.74
N ILE A 145 4.71 -14.64 4.92
CA ILE A 145 3.27 -14.93 5.07
C ILE A 145 2.97 -15.51 6.46
N LYS A 146 3.80 -16.48 6.89
CA LYS A 146 3.64 -17.09 8.21
C LYS A 146 3.79 -16.05 9.33
N LEU A 147 4.79 -15.17 9.24
CA LEU A 147 4.99 -14.10 10.22
C LEU A 147 3.79 -13.17 10.29
N ILE A 148 3.29 -12.69 9.16
CA ILE A 148 2.12 -11.79 9.12
C ILE A 148 0.89 -12.45 9.74
N ASN A 149 0.64 -13.73 9.45
CA ASN A 149 -0.45 -14.47 10.11
C ASN A 149 -0.22 -14.60 11.62
N SER A 150 1.01 -14.90 12.05
CA SER A 150 1.35 -14.97 13.47
C SER A 150 1.19 -13.62 14.18
N LEU A 151 1.50 -12.50 13.51
CA LEU A 151 1.18 -11.16 14.02
C LEU A 151 -0.32 -11.01 14.24
N GLY A 152 -1.14 -11.41 13.27
CA GLY A 152 -2.59 -11.40 13.40
C GLY A 152 -3.09 -12.25 14.57
N ASP A 153 -2.54 -13.46 14.73
CA ASP A 153 -2.93 -14.37 15.82
C ASP A 153 -2.60 -13.77 17.20
N VAL A 154 -1.48 -13.09 17.36
CA VAL A 154 -1.09 -12.47 18.64
C VAL A 154 -1.82 -11.15 18.87
N ILE A 155 -1.74 -10.20 17.92
CA ILE A 155 -2.21 -8.83 18.07
C ILE A 155 -3.73 -8.76 18.16
N ASN A 156 -4.44 -9.49 17.29
CA ASN A 156 -5.91 -9.43 17.24
C ASN A 156 -6.58 -10.03 18.49
N ASN A 157 -5.86 -10.87 19.23
CA ASN A 157 -6.33 -11.50 20.46
C ASN A 157 -5.76 -10.86 21.75
N ASP A 158 -4.92 -9.83 21.63
CA ASP A 158 -4.41 -9.09 22.81
C ASP A 158 -5.36 -7.93 23.16
N PRO A 159 -6.11 -8.03 24.28
CA PRO A 159 -7.10 -7.01 24.66
C PRO A 159 -6.47 -5.64 24.98
N ALA A 160 -5.17 -5.58 25.22
CA ALA A 160 -4.47 -4.31 25.48
C ALA A 160 -4.31 -3.45 24.21
N VAL A 161 -4.35 -4.05 23.02
CA VAL A 161 -4.04 -3.36 21.75
C VAL A 161 -5.11 -3.55 20.67
N ASN A 162 -5.91 -4.61 20.73
CA ASN A 162 -6.78 -5.04 19.62
C ASN A 162 -7.94 -4.11 19.29
N SER A 163 -8.18 -3.08 20.08
CA SER A 163 -9.13 -2.00 19.75
C SER A 163 -8.50 -0.94 18.84
N MET A 164 -7.18 -0.83 18.79
CA MET A 164 -6.45 0.19 18.03
C MET A 164 -5.60 -0.39 16.90
N LEU A 165 -5.18 -1.65 17.02
CA LEU A 165 -4.31 -2.30 16.05
C LEU A 165 -4.88 -3.66 15.65
N LYS A 166 -5.11 -3.86 14.35
CA LYS A 166 -5.54 -5.13 13.76
C LYS A 166 -4.64 -5.51 12.59
N VAL A 167 -4.40 -6.81 12.43
CA VAL A 167 -3.63 -7.36 11.30
C VAL A 167 -4.42 -8.46 10.64
N VAL A 168 -4.61 -8.36 9.33
CA VAL A 168 -5.37 -9.32 8.55
C VAL A 168 -4.57 -9.76 7.34
N PHE A 169 -4.51 -11.06 7.10
CA PHE A 169 -4.01 -11.63 5.85
C PHE A 169 -5.15 -12.32 5.11
N ILE A 170 -5.62 -11.72 4.01
CA ILE A 170 -6.70 -12.30 3.20
C ILE A 170 -6.11 -13.39 2.29
N PRO A 171 -6.53 -14.65 2.45
CA PRO A 171 -6.01 -15.75 1.67
C PRO A 171 -6.49 -15.70 0.22
N ASN A 172 -5.69 -16.32 -0.68
CA ASN A 172 -6.03 -16.51 -2.08
C ASN A 172 -6.34 -15.21 -2.84
N TYR A 173 -5.48 -14.19 -2.69
CA TYR A 173 -5.60 -12.92 -3.42
C TYR A 173 -5.90 -13.15 -4.91
N SER A 174 -6.95 -12.52 -5.40
CA SER A 174 -7.49 -12.66 -6.75
C SER A 174 -8.09 -11.34 -7.24
N VAL A 175 -8.47 -11.27 -8.52
CA VAL A 175 -9.14 -10.10 -9.09
C VAL A 175 -10.42 -9.75 -8.30
N SER A 176 -11.22 -10.75 -7.94
CA SER A 176 -12.48 -10.54 -7.18
C SER A 176 -12.23 -9.94 -5.79
N ILE A 177 -11.14 -10.34 -5.12
CA ILE A 177 -10.74 -9.73 -3.85
C ILE A 177 -10.20 -8.32 -4.08
N ALA A 178 -9.42 -8.12 -5.14
CA ALA A 178 -8.86 -6.82 -5.48
C ALA A 178 -9.95 -5.78 -5.74
N GLU A 179 -11.05 -6.14 -6.41
CA GLU A 179 -12.19 -5.25 -6.68
C GLU A 179 -12.85 -4.70 -5.41
N VAL A 180 -12.77 -5.43 -4.30
CA VAL A 180 -13.25 -4.95 -2.99
C VAL A 180 -12.16 -4.17 -2.26
N LEU A 181 -10.93 -4.70 -2.21
CA LEU A 181 -9.81 -4.07 -1.50
C LEU A 181 -9.46 -2.68 -2.03
N MET A 182 -9.37 -2.54 -3.38
CA MET A 182 -8.94 -1.30 -4.02
C MET A 182 -9.92 -0.14 -3.71
N ASN A 183 -11.21 -0.44 -3.59
CA ASN A 183 -12.24 0.56 -3.35
C ASN A 183 -12.33 0.99 -1.87
N ALA A 184 -11.93 0.09 -0.96
CA ALA A 184 -12.08 0.29 0.48
C ALA A 184 -10.82 0.83 1.17
N ALA A 185 -9.65 0.76 0.53
CA ALA A 185 -8.40 1.20 1.12
C ALA A 185 -8.38 2.71 1.37
N ASP A 186 -7.86 3.11 2.54
CA ASP A 186 -7.49 4.49 2.82
C ASP A 186 -6.05 4.74 2.40
N VAL A 187 -5.14 3.79 2.73
CA VAL A 187 -3.71 3.83 2.41
C VAL A 187 -3.34 2.68 1.49
N SER A 188 -2.55 2.99 0.48
CA SER A 188 -2.01 2.06 -0.52
C SER A 188 -0.51 1.91 -0.35
N GLU A 189 -0.08 0.73 0.11
CA GLU A 189 1.32 0.40 0.36
C GLU A 189 2.07 0.04 -0.93
N GLN A 190 2.92 0.98 -1.40
CA GLN A 190 3.71 0.87 -2.63
C GLN A 190 5.20 1.06 -2.32
N ILE A 191 5.69 0.24 -1.39
CA ILE A 191 6.94 0.41 -0.65
C ILE A 191 8.10 -0.45 -1.16
N SER A 192 8.12 -0.80 -2.44
CA SER A 192 9.24 -1.52 -3.05
C SER A 192 10.56 -0.76 -2.91
N THR A 193 11.68 -1.48 -2.87
CA THR A 193 13.00 -0.85 -2.95
C THR A 193 13.12 -0.15 -4.29
N ALA A 194 13.59 1.10 -4.29
CA ALA A 194 13.71 1.91 -5.49
C ALA A 194 14.53 1.19 -6.60
N GLY A 195 14.04 1.26 -7.84
CA GLY A 195 14.64 0.61 -9.01
C GLY A 195 14.27 -0.87 -9.20
N LYS A 196 13.34 -1.42 -8.43
CA LYS A 196 12.98 -2.86 -8.50
C LYS A 196 11.61 -3.13 -9.14
N GLU A 197 10.65 -2.24 -9.03
CA GLU A 197 9.34 -2.36 -9.68
C GLU A 197 9.36 -1.63 -11.04
N ALA A 198 9.13 -2.33 -12.13
CA ALA A 198 9.20 -1.73 -13.47
C ALA A 198 8.10 -0.67 -13.71
N SER A 199 6.90 -0.88 -13.22
CA SER A 199 5.76 0.04 -13.31
C SER A 199 4.78 -0.23 -12.15
N GLY A 200 4.25 -1.43 -12.06
CA GLY A 200 3.10 -1.73 -11.21
C GLY A 200 1.77 -1.34 -11.87
N THR A 201 0.68 -1.83 -11.31
CA THR A 201 -0.69 -1.45 -11.68
C THR A 201 -1.61 -1.34 -10.47
N GLY A 202 -1.24 -1.95 -9.36
CA GLY A 202 -1.98 -1.85 -8.11
C GLY A 202 -2.08 -0.42 -7.60
N ASN A 203 -0.97 0.32 -7.63
CA ASN A 203 -0.89 1.72 -7.27
C ASN A 203 -1.92 2.58 -8.03
N MET A 204 -2.06 2.38 -9.34
CA MET A 204 -3.02 3.10 -10.19
C MET A 204 -4.48 2.80 -9.80
N LYS A 205 -4.79 1.53 -9.48
CA LYS A 205 -6.13 1.10 -9.07
C LYS A 205 -6.54 1.70 -7.74
N PHE A 206 -5.63 1.73 -6.79
CA PHE A 206 -5.83 2.36 -5.50
C PHE A 206 -6.03 3.87 -5.64
N ALA A 207 -5.18 4.57 -6.39
CA ALA A 207 -5.28 6.02 -6.62
C ALA A 207 -6.61 6.40 -7.29
N LEU A 208 -7.02 5.65 -8.32
CA LEU A 208 -8.31 5.84 -9.02
C LEU A 208 -9.53 5.71 -8.09
N ASN A 209 -9.39 4.99 -6.96
CA ASN A 209 -10.42 4.82 -5.95
C ASN A 209 -10.15 5.67 -4.68
N GLY A 210 -9.23 6.62 -4.76
CA GLY A 210 -8.96 7.60 -3.71
C GLY A 210 -8.24 7.06 -2.48
N ALA A 211 -7.44 5.99 -2.63
CA ALA A 211 -6.50 5.63 -1.60
C ALA A 211 -5.24 6.48 -1.72
N MET A 212 -4.76 7.01 -0.58
CA MET A 212 -3.50 7.76 -0.53
C MET A 212 -2.33 6.79 -0.67
N THR A 213 -1.39 7.09 -1.55
CA THR A 213 -0.21 6.25 -1.75
C THR A 213 0.89 6.61 -0.75
N VAL A 214 1.38 5.62 -0.01
CA VAL A 214 2.68 5.67 0.65
C VAL A 214 3.66 4.82 -0.16
N GLY A 215 4.80 5.39 -0.50
CA GLY A 215 5.72 4.69 -1.38
C GLY A 215 7.07 5.37 -1.59
N THR A 216 7.93 4.63 -2.27
CA THR A 216 9.24 5.07 -2.75
C THR A 216 9.14 5.60 -4.18
N LEU A 217 10.18 6.28 -4.66
CA LEU A 217 10.31 6.67 -6.07
C LEU A 217 10.68 5.44 -6.93
N ASP A 218 9.69 4.56 -7.14
CA ASP A 218 9.85 3.30 -7.87
C ASP A 218 8.63 3.03 -8.77
N GLY A 219 8.86 2.53 -9.98
CA GLY A 219 7.82 2.24 -10.96
C GLY A 219 6.91 3.45 -11.20
N ALA A 220 5.61 3.19 -11.38
CA ALA A 220 4.62 4.24 -11.64
C ALA A 220 4.31 5.15 -10.43
N ASN A 221 4.90 4.91 -9.26
CA ASN A 221 4.79 5.85 -8.14
C ASN A 221 5.37 7.23 -8.51
N VAL A 222 6.40 7.25 -9.37
CA VAL A 222 7.02 8.49 -9.86
C VAL A 222 5.98 9.34 -10.59
N GLU A 223 5.30 8.75 -11.60
CA GLU A 223 4.29 9.45 -12.38
C GLU A 223 3.02 9.75 -11.55
N ILE A 224 2.63 8.87 -10.62
CA ILE A 224 1.50 9.15 -9.71
C ILE A 224 1.81 10.42 -8.93
N ARG A 225 2.98 10.50 -8.28
CA ARG A 225 3.40 11.66 -7.49
C ARG A 225 3.49 12.94 -8.34
N GLU A 226 3.99 12.84 -9.57
CA GLU A 226 4.04 13.97 -10.51
C GLU A 226 2.64 14.49 -10.86
N ARG A 227 1.67 13.58 -11.04
CA ARG A 227 0.31 13.94 -11.44
C ARG A 227 -0.53 14.49 -10.29
N VAL A 228 -0.43 13.89 -9.12
CA VAL A 228 -1.23 14.32 -7.96
C VAL A 228 -0.64 15.51 -7.21
N GLY A 229 0.65 15.80 -7.41
CA GLY A 229 1.43 16.75 -6.60
C GLY A 229 2.10 16.09 -5.40
N ALA A 230 3.27 16.58 -5.04
CA ALA A 230 4.10 16.00 -3.99
C ALA A 230 3.40 15.93 -2.63
N GLU A 231 2.57 16.92 -2.33
CA GLU A 231 1.79 17.08 -1.09
C GLU A 231 0.63 16.09 -0.96
N ASN A 232 0.27 15.39 -2.05
CA ASN A 232 -0.83 14.41 -2.10
C ASN A 232 -0.31 12.97 -2.22
N PHE A 233 0.96 12.75 -1.85
CA PHE A 233 1.67 11.47 -1.90
C PHE A 233 2.62 11.37 -0.70
N PHE A 234 2.57 10.28 0.05
CA PHE A 234 3.46 10.03 1.18
C PHE A 234 4.77 9.39 0.70
N LEU A 235 5.77 10.22 0.42
CA LEU A 235 7.08 9.77 -0.06
C LEU A 235 8.02 9.44 1.09
N PHE A 236 8.68 8.29 1.01
CA PHE A 236 9.76 7.91 1.93
C PHE A 236 10.85 7.10 1.23
N GLY A 237 11.93 6.85 1.94
CA GLY A 237 12.98 5.91 1.58
C GLY A 237 13.98 6.43 0.55
N MET A 238 14.98 5.60 0.29
CA MET A 238 16.09 5.92 -0.59
C MET A 238 15.66 5.99 -2.05
N THR A 239 16.33 6.86 -2.80
CA THR A 239 16.31 6.89 -4.27
C THR A 239 17.11 5.74 -4.86
N VAL A 240 17.01 5.52 -6.18
CA VAL A 240 17.81 4.50 -6.90
C VAL A 240 19.30 4.76 -6.72
N ASP A 241 19.74 6.01 -6.87
CA ASP A 241 21.17 6.38 -6.74
C ASP A 241 21.69 6.12 -5.32
N GLU A 242 20.90 6.40 -4.28
CA GLU A 242 21.25 6.11 -2.88
C GLU A 242 21.31 4.61 -2.61
N VAL A 243 20.40 3.83 -3.17
CA VAL A 243 20.42 2.37 -3.07
C VAL A 243 21.67 1.80 -3.73
N ASP A 244 22.00 2.26 -4.94
CA ASP A 244 23.18 1.78 -5.68
C ASP A 244 24.47 2.21 -4.98
N ALA A 245 24.54 3.42 -4.45
CA ALA A 245 25.68 3.91 -3.66
C ALA A 245 25.89 3.05 -2.40
N LEU A 246 24.83 2.78 -1.66
CA LEU A 246 24.89 1.97 -0.44
C LEU A 246 25.32 0.52 -0.73
N TYR A 247 24.90 -0.06 -1.85
CA TYR A 247 25.41 -1.36 -2.29
C TYR A 247 26.92 -1.30 -2.64
N ALA A 248 27.35 -0.26 -3.33
CA ALA A 248 28.75 -0.09 -3.73
C ALA A 248 29.70 0.12 -2.53
N GLU A 249 29.22 0.79 -1.47
CA GLU A 249 29.95 0.99 -0.22
C GLU A 249 30.00 -0.25 0.67
N GLY A 250 29.19 -1.28 0.38
CA GLY A 250 29.09 -2.50 1.17
C GLY A 250 28.06 -2.37 2.30
N TYR A 251 26.78 -2.47 1.92
CA TYR A 251 25.66 -2.45 2.87
C TYR A 251 25.82 -3.49 3.98
N ASP A 252 25.75 -3.04 5.23
CA ASP A 252 25.77 -3.88 6.42
C ASP A 252 24.48 -3.67 7.21
N PRO A 253 23.51 -4.61 7.14
CA PRO A 253 22.22 -4.48 7.83
C PRO A 253 22.35 -4.43 9.36
N LYS A 254 23.40 -5.03 9.94
CA LYS A 254 23.63 -5.00 11.40
C LYS A 254 23.80 -3.58 11.93
N LYS A 255 24.42 -2.68 11.16
CA LYS A 255 24.59 -1.28 11.58
C LYS A 255 23.24 -0.60 11.80
N TYR A 256 22.26 -0.86 10.97
CA TYR A 256 20.90 -0.30 11.11
C TYR A 256 20.15 -0.93 12.29
N TYR A 257 20.26 -2.24 12.45
CA TYR A 257 19.72 -2.95 13.61
C TYR A 257 20.30 -2.45 14.95
N GLU A 258 21.61 -2.19 15.01
CA GLU A 258 22.27 -1.69 16.22
C GLU A 258 22.01 -0.21 16.47
N ALA A 259 21.82 0.60 15.42
CA ALA A 259 21.65 2.04 15.51
C ALA A 259 20.23 2.48 15.87
N ASP A 260 19.18 1.72 15.48
CA ASP A 260 17.79 2.05 15.79
C ASP A 260 17.21 1.10 16.85
N PRO A 261 17.03 1.56 18.11
CA PRO A 261 16.48 0.72 19.18
C PRO A 261 15.08 0.17 18.87
N ARG A 262 14.28 0.86 18.07
CA ARG A 262 12.93 0.45 17.68
C ARG A 262 12.99 -0.76 16.73
N LEU A 263 13.87 -0.68 15.75
CA LEU A 263 14.13 -1.76 14.79
C LEU A 263 14.69 -2.97 15.49
N LYS A 264 15.69 -2.73 16.37
CA LYS A 264 16.31 -3.78 17.18
C LYS A 264 15.27 -4.54 18.00
N ALA A 265 14.45 -3.82 18.73
CA ALA A 265 13.43 -4.42 19.58
C ALA A 265 12.36 -5.18 18.76
N ALA A 266 11.96 -4.67 17.59
CA ALA A 266 11.03 -5.37 16.70
C ALA A 266 11.61 -6.70 16.19
N ILE A 267 12.88 -6.74 15.80
CA ILE A 267 13.56 -7.95 15.33
C ILE A 267 13.78 -8.93 16.50
N ASP A 268 14.20 -8.44 17.66
CA ASP A 268 14.42 -9.25 18.86
C ASP A 268 13.11 -9.93 19.30
N MET A 269 11.96 -9.27 19.18
CA MET A 269 10.64 -9.84 19.49
C MET A 269 10.23 -10.97 18.52
N VAL A 270 10.70 -10.95 17.27
CA VAL A 270 10.54 -12.09 16.35
C VAL A 270 11.48 -13.24 16.76
N ALA A 271 12.71 -12.92 17.16
CA ALA A 271 13.73 -13.90 17.52
C ALA A 271 13.47 -14.60 18.87
N ASP A 272 12.78 -13.94 19.80
CA ASP A 272 12.54 -14.49 21.15
C ASP A 272 11.38 -15.50 21.22
N GLY A 273 10.60 -15.63 20.13
CA GLY A 273 9.50 -16.56 20.05
C GLY A 273 8.13 -15.96 20.38
N THR A 274 8.01 -14.65 20.59
CA THR A 274 6.73 -13.97 20.87
C THR A 274 5.65 -14.31 19.84
N PHE A 275 6.01 -14.36 18.55
CA PHE A 275 5.08 -14.66 17.45
C PHE A 275 5.09 -16.14 17.01
N SER A 276 5.61 -17.04 17.85
CA SER A 276 5.71 -18.47 17.56
C SER A 276 5.49 -19.37 18.80
N ASN A 277 4.68 -18.90 19.73
CA ASN A 277 4.36 -19.62 20.98
C ASN A 277 5.61 -20.05 21.78
N GLY A 278 6.65 -19.21 21.78
CA GLY A 278 7.92 -19.45 22.49
C GLY A 278 8.95 -20.28 21.71
N ASP A 279 8.62 -20.78 20.52
CA ASP A 279 9.58 -21.52 19.68
C ASP A 279 10.46 -20.55 18.89
N LYS A 280 11.68 -20.34 19.36
CA LYS A 280 12.66 -19.42 18.76
C LYS A 280 13.20 -19.89 17.40
N THR A 281 13.01 -21.16 17.04
CA THR A 281 13.54 -21.73 15.79
C THR A 281 12.69 -21.40 14.56
N VAL A 282 11.42 -21.05 14.77
CA VAL A 282 10.46 -20.81 13.69
C VAL A 282 10.88 -19.72 12.71
N TYR A 283 11.47 -18.64 13.23
CA TYR A 283 11.90 -17.48 12.44
C TYR A 283 13.41 -17.25 12.44
N GLU A 284 14.21 -18.21 12.93
CA GLU A 284 15.68 -18.08 13.03
C GLU A 284 16.32 -17.77 11.67
N ASP A 285 15.90 -18.46 10.62
CA ASP A 285 16.36 -18.24 9.23
C ASP A 285 15.99 -16.86 8.70
N LEU A 286 14.78 -16.36 9.02
CA LEU A 286 14.32 -15.05 8.63
C LEU A 286 15.12 -13.93 9.32
N VAL A 287 15.32 -14.05 10.64
CA VAL A 287 16.14 -13.12 11.42
C VAL A 287 17.60 -13.13 10.95
N HIS A 288 18.15 -14.32 10.67
CA HIS A 288 19.50 -14.45 10.12
C HIS A 288 19.62 -13.73 8.78
N ASP A 289 18.65 -13.90 7.87
CA ASP A 289 18.65 -13.25 6.56
C ASP A 289 18.56 -11.71 6.68
N TRP A 290 17.76 -11.19 7.62
CA TRP A 290 17.70 -9.76 7.89
C TRP A 290 19.05 -9.19 8.34
N LEU A 291 19.72 -9.86 9.27
CA LEU A 291 20.94 -9.35 9.88
C LEU A 291 22.20 -9.60 9.03
N THR A 292 22.11 -10.42 7.98
CA THR A 292 23.30 -10.79 7.17
C THR A 292 23.18 -10.46 5.69
N LYS A 293 21.97 -10.33 5.17
CA LYS A 293 21.74 -10.18 3.72
C LYS A 293 20.91 -8.94 3.38
N ASP A 294 19.72 -8.83 3.96
CA ASP A 294 18.73 -7.75 3.68
C ASP A 294 18.83 -7.15 2.26
N TRP A 295 18.73 -8.00 1.24
CA TRP A 295 18.95 -7.68 -0.18
C TRP A 295 18.18 -6.45 -0.69
N PHE A 296 17.17 -6.01 0.02
CA PHE A 296 16.27 -4.94 -0.41
C PHE A 296 16.22 -3.77 0.56
N MET A 297 17.26 -3.65 1.40
CA MET A 297 17.45 -2.50 2.29
C MET A 297 16.23 -2.18 3.16
N THR A 298 15.57 -3.23 3.63
CA THR A 298 14.41 -3.14 4.52
C THR A 298 14.76 -2.43 5.82
N LEU A 299 15.92 -2.78 6.40
CA LEU A 299 16.36 -2.22 7.68
C LEU A 299 16.83 -0.76 7.52
N ALA A 300 17.45 -0.43 6.38
CA ALA A 300 17.92 0.93 6.12
C ALA A 300 16.75 1.94 5.98
N ASP A 301 15.64 1.53 5.38
CA ASP A 301 14.47 2.39 5.19
C ASP A 301 13.48 2.38 6.36
N PHE A 302 13.67 1.55 7.39
CA PHE A 302 12.73 1.39 8.50
C PHE A 302 12.42 2.70 9.22
N GLY A 303 13.45 3.50 9.52
CA GLY A 303 13.29 4.78 10.20
C GLY A 303 12.44 5.77 9.40
N ALA A 304 12.72 5.90 8.09
CA ALA A 304 11.96 6.77 7.19
C ALA A 304 10.51 6.29 7.01
N TYR A 305 10.31 4.98 6.91
CA TYR A 305 8.97 4.38 6.81
C TYR A 305 8.15 4.62 8.08
N THR A 306 8.74 4.43 9.25
CA THR A 306 8.07 4.69 10.53
C THR A 306 7.70 6.17 10.69
N ALA A 307 8.54 7.08 10.21
CA ALA A 307 8.27 8.52 10.26
C ALA A 307 7.08 8.90 9.37
N ILE A 308 7.03 8.41 8.12
CA ILE A 308 5.94 8.75 7.19
C ILE A 308 4.59 8.19 7.65
N GLN A 309 4.57 7.05 8.36
CA GLN A 309 3.36 6.49 8.94
C GLN A 309 2.73 7.44 9.99
N SER A 310 3.55 8.16 10.75
CA SER A 310 3.06 9.18 11.69
C SER A 310 2.44 10.40 10.97
N GLU A 311 2.94 10.75 9.79
CA GLU A 311 2.33 11.82 8.97
C GLU A 311 0.97 11.38 8.39
N ILE A 312 0.85 10.11 7.99
CA ILE A 312 -0.42 9.52 7.54
C ILE A 312 -1.47 9.62 8.65
N GLU A 313 -1.12 9.20 9.86
CA GLU A 313 -1.99 9.26 11.01
C GLU A 313 -2.43 10.71 11.33
N ALA A 314 -1.49 11.65 11.35
CA ALA A 314 -1.77 13.05 11.61
C ALA A 314 -2.69 13.69 10.57
N LEU A 315 -2.56 13.32 9.29
CA LEU A 315 -3.45 13.79 8.24
C LEU A 315 -4.83 13.13 8.31
N TYR A 316 -4.90 11.83 8.62
CA TYR A 316 -6.18 11.10 8.72
C TYR A 316 -7.08 11.67 9.82
N ALA A 317 -6.50 12.24 10.88
CA ALA A 317 -7.22 12.97 11.92
C ALA A 317 -7.92 14.26 11.40
N GLN A 318 -7.72 14.64 10.14
CA GLN A 318 -8.31 15.80 9.48
C GLN A 318 -9.17 15.33 8.28
N PRO A 319 -10.39 14.83 8.51
CA PRO A 319 -11.14 14.08 7.51
C PRO A 319 -11.46 14.88 6.24
N LEU A 320 -11.71 16.17 6.31
CA LEU A 320 -11.95 16.98 5.12
C LEU A 320 -10.69 17.11 4.27
N GLU A 321 -9.55 17.38 4.90
CA GLU A 321 -8.28 17.48 4.16
C GLU A 321 -7.83 16.12 3.62
N TRP A 322 -8.05 15.04 4.36
CA TRP A 322 -7.82 13.68 3.87
C TRP A 322 -8.63 13.40 2.60
N ASN A 323 -9.94 13.66 2.65
CA ASN A 323 -10.83 13.40 1.52
C ASN A 323 -10.55 14.34 0.34
N ARG A 324 -10.16 15.58 0.59
CA ARG A 324 -9.68 16.51 -0.44
C ARG A 324 -8.52 15.90 -1.21
N LYS A 325 -7.47 15.44 -0.52
CA LYS A 325 -6.31 14.82 -1.14
C LYS A 325 -6.66 13.49 -1.84
N ALA A 326 -7.55 12.70 -1.28
CA ALA A 326 -8.05 11.48 -1.90
C ALA A 326 -8.78 11.78 -3.23
N LEU A 327 -9.63 12.80 -3.26
CA LEU A 327 -10.29 13.26 -4.49
C LEU A 327 -9.31 13.79 -5.54
N ILE A 328 -8.24 14.47 -5.13
CA ILE A 328 -7.15 14.90 -6.03
C ILE A 328 -6.49 13.67 -6.67
N ASN A 329 -6.27 12.60 -5.91
CA ASN A 329 -5.74 11.34 -6.47
C ASN A 329 -6.69 10.73 -7.51
N VAL A 330 -8.00 10.71 -7.24
CA VAL A 330 -9.00 10.25 -8.22
C VAL A 330 -8.94 11.12 -9.48
N ALA A 331 -9.01 12.43 -9.34
CA ALA A 331 -9.06 13.38 -10.44
C ALA A 331 -7.83 13.30 -11.37
N ASN A 332 -6.66 13.00 -10.82
CA ASN A 332 -5.42 12.92 -11.58
C ASN A 332 -5.05 11.51 -12.05
N SER A 333 -6.00 10.56 -12.01
CA SER A 333 -5.79 9.18 -12.46
C SER A 333 -5.96 8.96 -13.98
N GLY A 334 -6.33 9.97 -14.75
CA GLY A 334 -6.59 9.88 -16.19
C GLY A 334 -5.43 9.29 -16.99
N TYR A 335 -4.22 9.73 -16.74
CA TYR A 335 -2.98 9.23 -17.37
C TYR A 335 -2.80 7.71 -17.26
N PHE A 336 -3.35 7.08 -16.23
CA PHE A 336 -3.16 5.65 -15.97
C PHE A 336 -4.17 4.74 -16.68
N SER A 337 -4.85 5.25 -17.70
CA SER A 337 -5.74 4.45 -18.55
C SER A 337 -4.94 3.44 -19.39
N SER A 338 -5.52 2.24 -19.55
CA SER A 338 -4.97 1.24 -20.48
C SER A 338 -5.02 1.72 -21.92
N ASP A 339 -5.96 2.60 -22.25
CA ASP A 339 -6.12 3.14 -23.59
C ASP A 339 -4.92 4.02 -23.95
N ARG A 340 -4.52 4.97 -23.07
CA ARG A 340 -3.27 5.74 -23.20
C ARG A 340 -2.04 4.81 -23.32
N SER A 341 -1.95 3.75 -22.51
CA SER A 341 -0.83 2.82 -22.58
C SER A 341 -0.74 2.13 -23.95
N MET A 342 -1.87 1.75 -24.53
CA MET A 342 -1.93 1.19 -25.88
C MET A 342 -1.56 2.19 -26.96
N GLU A 343 -1.99 3.44 -26.84
CA GLU A 343 -1.59 4.53 -27.73
C GLU A 343 -0.07 4.74 -27.73
N ASP A 344 0.56 4.75 -26.56
CA ASP A 344 2.02 4.82 -26.44
C ASP A 344 2.74 3.66 -27.19
N TYR A 345 2.17 2.44 -27.16
CA TYR A 345 2.70 1.32 -27.93
C TYR A 345 2.50 1.49 -29.45
N LEU A 346 1.31 1.95 -29.86
CA LEU A 346 1.00 2.18 -31.26
C LEU A 346 1.92 3.23 -31.90
N GLU A 347 2.08 4.36 -31.21
CA GLU A 347 2.82 5.51 -31.73
C GLU A 347 4.33 5.37 -31.63
N ARG A 348 4.83 4.81 -30.50
CA ARG A 348 6.25 4.88 -30.14
C ARG A 348 7.01 3.57 -30.30
N ILE A 349 6.30 2.45 -30.45
CA ILE A 349 6.91 1.11 -30.59
C ILE A 349 6.57 0.52 -31.96
N TRP A 350 5.27 0.38 -32.24
CA TRP A 350 4.83 -0.31 -33.48
C TRP A 350 4.76 0.62 -34.66
N MET A 351 4.74 1.93 -34.47
CA MET A 351 4.66 2.94 -35.54
C MET A 351 3.45 2.69 -36.46
N THR A 352 2.32 2.26 -35.88
CA THR A 352 1.08 1.93 -36.60
C THR A 352 -0.06 2.79 -36.08
N GLY A 353 -0.99 3.15 -36.97
CA GLY A 353 -2.24 3.82 -36.58
C GLY A 353 -3.41 2.83 -36.48
N PRO A 354 -4.57 3.28 -35.96
CA PRO A 354 -5.77 2.47 -35.96
C PRO A 354 -6.15 2.09 -37.39
N LEU A 355 -6.61 0.84 -37.57
CA LEU A 355 -7.20 0.41 -38.85
C LEU A 355 -8.39 1.33 -39.17
N LYS A 356 -8.35 1.95 -40.33
CA LYS A 356 -9.45 2.81 -40.82
C LYS A 356 -10.65 1.96 -41.18
#